data_8202ca0f14ecb7760e472c4da0c7b15c
#
_entry.id   8202ca0f14ecb7760e472c4da0c7b15c
#
_cell.length_a   1.000
_cell.length_b   1.000
_cell.length_c   1.000
_cell.angle_alpha   90.00
_cell.angle_beta   90.00
_cell.angle_gamma   90.00
#
_symmetry.space_group_name_H-M   'P 1'
#
loop_
_entity.id
_entity.type
_entity.pdbx_description
1 polymer ?
#
loop_
_entity_poly.entity_id
_entity_poly.type
_entity_poly.pdbx_seq_one_letter_code
_entity_poly.pdbx_strand_id
1 'polypeptide(L)'
;MINCHQKRCAEKLILSIVFFLLLFTITATVLAQEMSLFSFGKGKTQVRLYADYFCGPCRNLEPRIEYLISDLVKRDIITIIFIDAPFHKYSSLYAKYFLYIISEKKEISHALKARSMLFEASKSSIEEQEKLEAFIQNKGFKFRIFDAKPVFAILQNYIREDQINATPTCTIIKGTKKEAFYNGEDIVKALEKLK
;
A
#
# COMPACT_ATOMS: atom_id res chain seq x y z
N MET A 1 49.62 -9.15 -31.48
CA MET A 1 49.54 -10.14 -30.38
C MET A 1 48.96 -9.46 -29.16
N ILE A 2 47.68 -9.68 -28.81
CA ILE A 2 47.06 -9.11 -27.62
C ILE A 2 47.55 -9.92 -26.44
N ASN A 3 48.20 -9.24 -25.48
CA ASN A 3 48.92 -9.83 -24.36
C ASN A 3 47.95 -10.62 -23.47
N CYS A 4 48.26 -11.84 -23.06
CA CYS A 4 47.45 -12.76 -22.25
C CYS A 4 46.95 -12.09 -20.91
N HIS A 5 47.70 -11.12 -20.43
CA HIS A 5 47.36 -10.33 -19.23
C HIS A 5 46.19 -9.39 -19.49
N GLN A 6 46.08 -8.81 -20.68
CA GLN A 6 45.04 -7.89 -21.09
C GLN A 6 43.68 -8.60 -21.28
N LYS A 7 43.68 -9.84 -21.82
CA LYS A 7 42.47 -10.68 -21.94
C LYS A 7 41.91 -11.07 -20.58
N ARG A 8 42.73 -11.50 -19.62
CA ARG A 8 42.30 -11.86 -18.27
C ARG A 8 41.76 -10.67 -17.48
N CYS A 9 42.28 -9.47 -17.72
CA CYS A 9 41.79 -8.25 -17.09
C CYS A 9 40.41 -7.85 -17.64
N ALA A 10 40.21 -7.96 -18.95
CA ALA A 10 38.93 -7.71 -19.61
C ALA A 10 37.85 -8.71 -19.19
N GLU A 11 38.16 -9.99 -19.06
CA GLU A 11 37.23 -11.03 -18.59
C GLU A 11 36.78 -10.79 -17.14
N LYS A 12 37.69 -10.41 -16.24
CA LYS A 12 37.37 -10.08 -14.86
C LYS A 12 36.48 -8.83 -14.76
N LEU A 13 36.73 -7.83 -15.60
CA LEU A 13 35.94 -6.62 -15.69
C LEU A 13 34.50 -6.92 -16.16
N ILE A 14 34.39 -7.73 -17.24
CA ILE A 14 33.08 -8.14 -17.76
C ILE A 14 32.31 -8.96 -16.71
N LEU A 15 32.98 -9.91 -16.05
CA LEU A 15 32.35 -10.71 -14.99
C LEU A 15 31.84 -9.86 -13.82
N SER A 16 32.61 -8.85 -13.43
CA SER A 16 32.22 -7.88 -12.39
C SER A 16 31.02 -7.04 -12.79
N ILE A 17 30.99 -6.56 -14.05
CA ILE A 17 29.86 -5.78 -14.58
C ILE A 17 28.58 -6.64 -14.64
N VAL A 18 28.69 -7.87 -15.13
CA VAL A 18 27.55 -8.81 -15.21
C VAL A 18 27.02 -9.14 -13.81
N PHE A 19 27.92 -9.36 -12.85
CA PHE A 19 27.52 -9.60 -11.45
C PHE A 19 26.80 -8.40 -10.83
N PHE A 20 27.28 -7.19 -11.11
CA PHE A 20 26.65 -5.95 -10.63
C PHE A 20 25.25 -5.71 -11.27
N LEU A 21 25.13 -6.00 -12.57
CA LEU A 21 23.85 -5.93 -13.29
C LEU A 21 22.85 -6.96 -12.77
N LEU A 22 23.29 -8.19 -12.48
CA LEU A 22 22.44 -9.22 -11.87
C LEU A 22 21.96 -8.83 -10.48
N LEU A 23 22.80 -8.28 -9.62
CA LEU A 23 22.41 -7.79 -8.30
C LEU A 23 21.39 -6.65 -8.41
N PHE A 24 21.57 -5.74 -9.36
CA PHE A 24 20.65 -4.62 -9.57
C PHE A 24 19.28 -5.08 -10.06
N THR A 25 19.21 -6.09 -10.93
CA THR A 25 17.92 -6.64 -11.40
C THR A 25 17.17 -7.36 -10.30
N ILE A 26 17.85 -8.09 -9.40
CA ILE A 26 17.23 -8.81 -8.28
C ILE A 26 16.60 -7.81 -7.29
N THR A 27 17.28 -6.73 -6.94
CA THR A 27 16.75 -5.72 -6.02
C THR A 27 15.53 -5.00 -6.60
N ALA A 28 15.54 -4.67 -7.89
CA ALA A 28 14.42 -4.00 -8.56
C ALA A 28 13.16 -4.88 -8.60
N THR A 29 13.32 -6.20 -8.82
CA THR A 29 12.18 -7.13 -8.84
C THR A 29 11.54 -7.32 -7.46
N VAL A 30 12.34 -7.40 -6.40
CA VAL A 30 11.83 -7.52 -5.02
C VAL A 30 11.04 -6.28 -4.62
N LEU A 31 11.56 -5.07 -4.88
CA LEU A 31 10.85 -3.81 -4.59
C LEU A 31 9.53 -3.69 -5.38
N ALA A 32 9.52 -4.09 -6.65
CA ALA A 32 8.31 -4.08 -7.47
C ALA A 32 7.25 -5.06 -6.94
N GLN A 33 7.65 -6.22 -6.43
CA GLN A 33 6.76 -7.21 -5.84
C GLN A 33 6.16 -6.72 -4.52
N GLU A 34 6.93 -6.09 -3.65
CA GLU A 34 6.44 -5.51 -2.40
C GLU A 34 5.47 -4.34 -2.64
N MET A 35 5.80 -3.43 -3.56
CA MET A 35 4.89 -2.34 -3.95
C MET A 35 3.57 -2.87 -4.52
N SER A 36 3.62 -4.01 -5.20
CA SER A 36 2.41 -4.60 -5.77
C SER A 36 1.41 -5.05 -4.70
N LEU A 37 1.85 -5.41 -3.49
CA LEU A 37 0.99 -5.96 -2.44
C LEU A 37 -0.15 -5.02 -2.03
N PHE A 38 0.15 -3.74 -1.82
CA PHE A 38 -0.80 -2.76 -1.27
C PHE A 38 -1.37 -1.78 -2.31
N SER A 39 -1.07 -1.99 -3.62
CA SER A 39 -1.63 -1.22 -4.72
C SER A 39 -2.62 -2.03 -5.54
N PHE A 40 -3.71 -1.41 -6.01
CA PHE A 40 -4.78 -2.05 -6.76
C PHE A 40 -5.15 -1.24 -7.99
N GLY A 41 -5.40 -1.92 -9.12
CA GLY A 41 -5.73 -1.31 -10.41
C GLY A 41 -4.52 -1.10 -11.30
N LYS A 42 -4.80 -0.65 -12.54
CA LYS A 42 -3.79 -0.41 -13.60
C LYS A 42 -3.96 0.98 -14.25
N GLY A 43 -4.81 1.82 -13.66
CA GLY A 43 -5.06 3.17 -14.17
C GLY A 43 -3.83 4.06 -14.09
N LYS A 44 -3.74 5.02 -15.01
CA LYS A 44 -2.60 5.96 -15.07
C LYS A 44 -2.64 7.03 -13.97
N THR A 45 -3.82 7.27 -13.38
CA THR A 45 -3.97 8.18 -12.24
C THR A 45 -3.69 7.40 -10.96
N GLN A 46 -2.64 7.78 -10.24
CA GLN A 46 -2.35 7.18 -8.94
C GLN A 46 -3.14 7.92 -7.84
N VAL A 47 -3.79 7.15 -6.98
CA VAL A 47 -4.46 7.63 -5.78
C VAL A 47 -3.77 7.03 -4.56
N ARG A 48 -3.32 7.86 -3.64
CA ARG A 48 -2.77 7.44 -2.35
C ARG A 48 -3.77 7.84 -1.26
N LEU A 49 -4.35 6.87 -0.58
CA LEU A 49 -5.31 7.10 0.50
C LEU A 49 -4.64 6.80 1.85
N TYR A 50 -4.45 7.85 2.64
CA TYR A 50 -3.87 7.78 3.98
C TYR A 50 -4.98 7.72 5.01
N ALA A 51 -4.98 6.67 5.80
CA ALA A 51 -6.00 6.45 6.84
C ALA A 51 -5.37 5.85 8.10
N ASP A 52 -6.13 5.88 9.18
CA ASP A 52 -5.81 5.22 10.44
C ASP A 52 -7.09 4.59 10.98
N TYR A 53 -7.05 3.33 11.38
CA TYR A 53 -8.23 2.60 11.83
C TYR A 53 -8.87 3.18 13.09
N PHE A 54 -8.12 3.90 13.92
CA PHE A 54 -8.66 4.56 15.13
C PHE A 54 -9.08 6.02 14.88
N CYS A 55 -8.89 6.53 13.68
CA CYS A 55 -9.32 7.87 13.26
C CYS A 55 -10.84 7.88 12.97
N GLY A 56 -11.61 8.63 13.74
CA GLY A 56 -13.07 8.78 13.56
C GLY A 56 -13.48 9.29 12.17
N PRO A 57 -12.89 10.38 11.65
CA PRO A 57 -13.15 10.86 10.30
C PRO A 57 -12.84 9.83 9.20
N CYS A 58 -11.78 9.02 9.36
CA CYS A 58 -11.45 7.94 8.41
C CYS A 58 -12.54 6.88 8.37
N ARG A 59 -13.02 6.46 9.54
CA ARG A 59 -14.11 5.49 9.67
C ARG A 59 -15.39 5.97 8.99
N ASN A 60 -15.72 7.27 9.11
CA ASN A 60 -16.89 7.86 8.47
C ASN A 60 -16.74 7.99 6.95
N LEU A 61 -15.53 8.14 6.47
CA LEU A 61 -15.21 8.24 5.04
C LEU A 61 -15.29 6.87 4.33
N GLU A 62 -14.81 5.81 4.97
CA GLU A 62 -14.63 4.49 4.35
C GLU A 62 -15.86 3.98 3.57
N PRO A 63 -17.10 3.93 4.15
CA PRO A 63 -18.27 3.44 3.42
C PRO A 63 -18.68 4.35 2.24
N ARG A 64 -18.31 5.63 2.27
CA ARG A 64 -18.65 6.60 1.22
C ARG A 64 -17.80 6.44 -0.03
N ILE A 65 -16.55 5.96 0.12
CA ILE A 65 -15.58 5.82 -0.97
C ILE A 65 -15.45 4.38 -1.48
N GLU A 66 -15.96 3.38 -0.77
CA GLU A 66 -15.82 1.97 -1.12
C GLU A 66 -16.30 1.69 -2.55
N TYR A 67 -17.53 2.10 -2.88
CA TYR A 67 -18.07 1.92 -4.22
C TYR A 67 -17.30 2.71 -5.28
N LEU A 68 -16.95 3.97 -4.99
CA LEU A 68 -16.20 4.83 -5.90
C LEU A 68 -14.83 4.21 -6.26
N ILE A 69 -14.07 3.80 -5.25
CA ILE A 69 -12.78 3.16 -5.45
C ILE A 69 -12.92 1.86 -6.24
N SER A 70 -13.90 1.01 -5.88
CA SER A 70 -14.15 -0.25 -6.58
C SER A 70 -14.45 -0.03 -8.05
N ASP A 71 -15.31 0.95 -8.38
CA ASP A 71 -15.67 1.29 -9.77
C ASP A 71 -14.46 1.83 -10.56
N LEU A 72 -13.76 2.82 -10.00
CA LEU A 72 -12.61 3.45 -10.64
C LEU A 72 -11.46 2.45 -10.90
N VAL A 73 -11.22 1.52 -9.98
CA VAL A 73 -10.21 0.46 -10.12
C VAL A 73 -10.63 -0.54 -11.19
N LYS A 74 -11.88 -1.02 -11.17
CA LYS A 74 -12.39 -2.01 -12.15
C LYS A 74 -12.42 -1.48 -13.58
N ARG A 75 -12.56 -0.17 -13.74
CA ARG A 75 -12.54 0.52 -15.05
C ARG A 75 -11.14 0.94 -15.46
N ASP A 76 -10.11 0.54 -14.74
CA ASP A 76 -8.71 0.93 -14.99
C ASP A 76 -8.48 2.45 -15.08
N ILE A 77 -9.27 3.23 -14.36
CA ILE A 77 -9.12 4.70 -14.29
C ILE A 77 -8.00 5.06 -13.33
N ILE A 78 -7.95 4.38 -12.16
CA ILE A 78 -6.96 4.63 -11.13
C ILE A 78 -6.14 3.39 -10.78
N THR A 79 -4.95 3.65 -10.25
CA THR A 79 -4.21 2.74 -9.38
C THR A 79 -4.28 3.32 -7.96
N ILE A 80 -4.92 2.60 -7.03
CA ILE A 80 -4.99 3.04 -5.63
C ILE A 80 -3.96 2.35 -4.76
N ILE A 81 -3.37 3.11 -3.85
CA ILE A 81 -2.47 2.66 -2.79
C ILE A 81 -3.12 3.00 -1.45
N PHE A 82 -3.41 1.98 -0.64
CA PHE A 82 -3.84 2.18 0.74
C PHE A 82 -2.61 2.30 1.64
N ILE A 83 -2.53 3.39 2.38
CA ILE A 83 -1.41 3.71 3.26
C ILE A 83 -1.96 3.93 4.67
N ASP A 84 -1.77 2.92 5.51
CA ASP A 84 -2.16 3.02 6.90
C ASP A 84 -1.11 3.83 7.68
N ALA A 85 -1.49 5.03 8.12
CA ALA A 85 -0.65 5.95 8.88
C ALA A 85 -0.88 5.71 10.37
N PRO A 86 0.11 5.15 11.11
CA PRO A 86 -0.09 4.69 12.48
C PRO A 86 0.03 5.83 13.50
N PHE A 87 -0.96 6.72 13.54
CA PHE A 87 -0.96 7.87 14.46
C PHE A 87 -1.52 7.55 15.87
N HIS A 88 -2.18 6.38 16.04
CA HIS A 88 -2.67 5.93 17.33
C HIS A 88 -1.90 4.68 17.81
N LYS A 89 -1.98 4.41 19.12
CA LYS A 89 -1.21 3.37 19.80
C LYS A 89 -1.28 1.98 19.14
N TYR A 90 -2.47 1.59 18.68
CA TYR A 90 -2.71 0.24 18.14
C TYR A 90 -2.78 0.20 16.61
N SER A 91 -2.62 1.33 15.94
CA SER A 91 -2.77 1.43 14.48
C SER A 91 -1.80 0.52 13.72
N SER A 92 -0.56 0.38 14.21
CA SER A 92 0.44 -0.52 13.59
C SER A 92 0.02 -1.99 13.62
N LEU A 93 -0.71 -2.44 14.64
CA LEU A 93 -1.25 -3.79 14.71
C LEU A 93 -2.26 -4.01 13.57
N TYR A 94 -3.20 -3.09 13.40
CA TYR A 94 -4.24 -3.15 12.37
C TYR A 94 -3.66 -3.06 10.96
N ALA A 95 -2.74 -2.14 10.74
CA ALA A 95 -2.01 -2.00 9.47
C ALA A 95 -1.30 -3.30 9.08
N LYS A 96 -0.67 -3.98 10.05
CA LYS A 96 -0.02 -5.28 9.85
C LYS A 96 -1.04 -6.35 9.43
N TYR A 97 -2.19 -6.45 10.10
CA TYR A 97 -3.22 -7.42 9.73
C TYR A 97 -3.88 -7.12 8.40
N PHE A 98 -4.05 -5.85 8.04
CA PHE A 98 -4.49 -5.50 6.68
C PHE A 98 -3.56 -6.09 5.62
N LEU A 99 -2.24 -5.91 5.76
CA LEU A 99 -1.26 -6.48 4.84
C LEU A 99 -1.32 -8.02 4.80
N TYR A 100 -1.47 -8.68 5.96
CA TYR A 100 -1.60 -10.13 6.06
C TYR A 100 -2.85 -10.66 5.34
N ILE A 101 -3.99 -9.97 5.47
CA ILE A 101 -5.24 -10.33 4.81
C ILE A 101 -5.13 -10.18 3.29
N ILE A 102 -4.65 -9.04 2.80
CA ILE A 102 -4.55 -8.79 1.36
C ILE A 102 -3.47 -9.64 0.68
N SER A 103 -2.51 -10.18 1.42
CA SER A 103 -1.53 -11.13 0.89
C SER A 103 -2.14 -12.50 0.54
N GLU A 104 -3.26 -12.87 1.15
CA GLU A 104 -4.00 -14.09 0.83
C GLU A 104 -4.80 -13.95 -0.48
N LYS A 105 -5.40 -12.78 -0.68
CA LYS A 105 -6.21 -12.53 -1.86
C LYS A 105 -6.08 -11.08 -2.31
N LYS A 106 -5.33 -10.87 -3.37
CA LYS A 106 -5.05 -9.56 -3.94
C LYS A 106 -6.15 -9.10 -4.91
N GLU A 107 -7.30 -8.76 -4.36
CA GLU A 107 -8.44 -8.21 -5.10
C GLU A 107 -8.95 -6.95 -4.41
N ILE A 108 -9.31 -5.93 -5.19
CA ILE A 108 -9.82 -4.65 -4.64
C ILE A 108 -11.06 -4.85 -3.76
N SER A 109 -11.99 -5.71 -4.17
CA SER A 109 -13.19 -6.02 -3.38
C SER A 109 -12.86 -6.69 -2.04
N HIS A 110 -11.82 -7.54 -2.00
CA HIS A 110 -11.34 -8.17 -0.77
C HIS A 110 -10.65 -7.16 0.14
N ALA A 111 -9.81 -6.29 -0.41
CA ALA A 111 -9.13 -5.24 0.33
C ALA A 111 -10.11 -4.24 0.97
N LEU A 112 -11.14 -3.80 0.23
CA LEU A 112 -12.16 -2.89 0.75
C LEU A 112 -12.98 -3.52 1.88
N LYS A 113 -13.39 -4.78 1.74
CA LYS A 113 -14.08 -5.53 2.81
C LYS A 113 -13.18 -5.73 4.04
N ALA A 114 -11.88 -6.01 3.83
CA ALA A 114 -10.93 -6.14 4.92
C ALA A 114 -10.76 -4.81 5.69
N ARG A 115 -10.69 -3.68 4.98
CA ARG A 115 -10.64 -2.35 5.59
C ARG A 115 -11.89 -2.06 6.41
N SER A 116 -13.08 -2.28 5.83
CA SER A 116 -14.36 -2.09 6.54
C SER A 116 -14.44 -2.93 7.81
N MET A 117 -14.06 -4.20 7.75
CA MET A 117 -14.01 -5.11 8.91
C MET A 117 -13.01 -4.63 9.98
N LEU A 118 -11.81 -4.15 9.59
CA LEU A 118 -10.83 -3.62 10.52
C LEU A 118 -11.30 -2.31 11.18
N PHE A 119 -11.99 -1.43 10.46
CA PHE A 119 -12.64 -0.27 11.05
C PHE A 119 -13.75 -0.66 12.06
N GLU A 120 -14.50 -1.73 11.79
CA GLU A 120 -15.46 -2.28 12.76
C GLU A 120 -14.75 -2.80 14.02
N ALA A 121 -13.65 -3.55 13.87
CA ALA A 121 -12.84 -4.05 14.97
C ALA A 121 -12.31 -2.89 15.85
N SER A 122 -11.79 -1.84 15.22
CA SER A 122 -11.28 -0.66 15.95
C SER A 122 -12.39 0.09 16.71
N LYS A 123 -13.60 0.14 16.16
CA LYS A 123 -14.77 0.70 16.86
C LYS A 123 -15.13 -0.11 18.11
N SER A 124 -14.88 -1.41 18.09
CA SER A 124 -15.08 -2.30 19.26
C SER A 124 -13.92 -2.28 20.23
N SER A 125 -12.93 -1.36 20.04
CA SER A 125 -11.76 -1.20 20.91
C SER A 125 -10.97 -2.49 21.11
N ILE A 126 -10.80 -3.30 20.05
CA ILE A 126 -9.98 -4.50 20.10
C ILE A 126 -8.50 -4.09 20.00
N GLU A 127 -7.77 -4.22 21.12
CA GLU A 127 -6.40 -3.74 21.28
C GLU A 127 -5.38 -4.90 21.38
N GLU A 128 -5.85 -6.11 21.68
CA GLU A 128 -5.04 -7.30 21.86
C GLU A 128 -4.95 -8.10 20.56
N GLN A 129 -3.77 -8.60 20.24
CA GLN A 129 -3.50 -9.34 19.00
C GLN A 129 -4.41 -10.55 18.85
N GLU A 130 -4.51 -11.39 19.88
CA GLU A 130 -5.28 -12.64 19.86
C GLU A 130 -6.78 -12.38 19.66
N LYS A 131 -7.29 -11.30 20.26
CA LYS A 131 -8.69 -10.88 20.08
C LYS A 131 -8.94 -10.37 18.67
N LEU A 132 -7.97 -9.65 18.08
CA LEU A 132 -8.07 -9.17 16.70
C LEU A 132 -8.04 -10.35 15.72
N GLU A 133 -7.15 -11.33 15.92
CA GLU A 133 -7.09 -12.55 15.11
C GLU A 133 -8.41 -13.33 15.16
N ALA A 134 -8.96 -13.54 16.35
CA ALA A 134 -10.24 -14.20 16.52
C ALA A 134 -11.37 -13.43 15.84
N PHE A 135 -11.39 -12.11 15.93
CA PHE A 135 -12.37 -11.26 15.25
C PHE A 135 -12.27 -11.40 13.74
N ILE A 136 -11.06 -11.31 13.17
CA ILE A 136 -10.80 -11.48 11.74
C ILE A 136 -11.30 -12.83 11.23
N GLN A 137 -10.98 -13.92 11.95
CA GLN A 137 -11.39 -15.27 11.61
C GLN A 137 -12.91 -15.46 11.71
N ASN A 138 -13.55 -14.92 12.75
CA ASN A 138 -15.01 -14.95 12.92
C ASN A 138 -15.75 -14.19 11.81
N LYS A 139 -15.13 -13.17 11.20
CA LYS A 139 -15.64 -12.47 10.02
C LYS A 139 -15.35 -13.20 8.71
N GLY A 140 -14.76 -14.41 8.76
CA GLY A 140 -14.48 -15.26 7.61
C GLY A 140 -13.24 -14.85 6.80
N PHE A 141 -12.40 -13.98 7.32
CA PHE A 141 -11.14 -13.62 6.67
C PHE A 141 -10.03 -14.58 7.06
N LYS A 142 -9.21 -14.93 6.07
CA LYS A 142 -7.92 -15.59 6.27
C LYS A 142 -6.81 -14.56 6.22
N PHE A 143 -5.69 -14.84 6.87
CA PHE A 143 -4.50 -14.01 6.81
C PHE A 143 -3.25 -14.87 6.81
N ARG A 144 -2.20 -14.41 6.14
CA ARG A 144 -0.89 -15.06 6.08
C ARG A 144 0.15 -14.15 6.70
N ILE A 145 0.81 -14.64 7.75
CA ILE A 145 1.88 -13.93 8.45
C ILE A 145 3.15 -13.94 7.58
N PHE A 146 3.75 -12.77 7.39
CA PHE A 146 5.04 -12.59 6.73
C PHE A 146 5.80 -11.42 7.37
N ASP A 147 7.07 -11.22 7.01
CA ASP A 147 7.80 -10.03 7.46
C ASP A 147 7.31 -8.78 6.71
N ALA A 148 6.44 -8.01 7.36
CA ALA A 148 5.87 -6.78 6.80
C ALA A 148 6.80 -5.55 6.93
N LYS A 149 7.97 -5.65 7.56
CA LYS A 149 8.88 -4.50 7.77
C LYS A 149 9.28 -3.81 6.47
N PRO A 150 9.66 -4.53 5.38
CA PRO A 150 10.01 -3.88 4.12
C PRO A 150 8.83 -3.08 3.54
N VAL A 151 7.60 -3.64 3.61
CA VAL A 151 6.38 -2.95 3.16
C VAL A 151 6.14 -1.69 3.97
N PHE A 152 6.24 -1.77 5.31
CA PHE A 152 6.10 -0.59 6.17
C PHE A 152 7.13 0.49 5.87
N ALA A 153 8.37 0.13 5.53
CA ALA A 153 9.38 1.10 5.13
C ALA A 153 8.96 1.88 3.87
N ILE A 154 8.36 1.20 2.89
CA ILE A 154 7.83 1.85 1.67
C ILE A 154 6.64 2.76 2.01
N LEU A 155 5.69 2.29 2.83
CA LEU A 155 4.53 3.10 3.23
C LEU A 155 4.96 4.35 4.01
N GLN A 156 5.95 4.24 4.89
CA GLN A 156 6.53 5.38 5.60
C GLN A 156 7.24 6.38 4.66
N ASN A 157 7.85 5.90 3.57
CA ASN A 157 8.41 6.80 2.56
C ASN A 157 7.31 7.66 1.92
N TYR A 158 6.15 7.07 1.58
CA TYR A 158 5.01 7.83 1.06
C TYR A 158 4.47 8.85 2.07
N ILE A 159 4.39 8.49 3.36
CA ILE A 159 3.97 9.42 4.43
C ILE A 159 4.91 10.62 4.49
N ARG A 160 6.24 10.40 4.38
CA ARG A 160 7.24 11.49 4.37
C ARG A 160 7.21 12.31 3.08
N GLU A 161 7.15 11.64 1.92
CA GLU A 161 7.10 12.29 0.60
C GLU A 161 5.88 13.21 0.45
N ASP A 162 4.72 12.77 0.94
CA ASP A 162 3.47 13.52 0.86
C ASP A 162 3.26 14.41 2.10
N GLN A 163 4.22 14.46 3.04
CA GLN A 163 4.20 15.27 4.27
C GLN A 163 2.91 15.06 5.09
N ILE A 164 2.47 13.82 5.22
CA ILE A 164 1.21 13.46 5.89
C ILE A 164 1.35 13.64 7.39
N ASN A 165 0.51 14.51 7.95
CA ASN A 165 0.44 14.81 9.39
C ASN A 165 -0.95 14.61 9.98
N ALA A 166 -1.95 14.29 9.15
CA ALA A 166 -3.33 14.01 9.55
C ALA A 166 -3.99 12.98 8.64
N THR A 167 -5.05 12.34 9.15
CA THR A 167 -5.91 11.42 8.40
C THR A 167 -7.39 11.76 8.59
N PRO A 168 -8.25 11.54 7.59
CA PRO A 168 -7.92 11.03 6.26
C PRO A 168 -7.23 12.08 5.39
N THR A 169 -6.28 11.64 4.58
CA THR A 169 -5.69 12.44 3.49
C THR A 169 -5.71 11.59 2.21
N CYS A 170 -5.98 12.23 1.08
CA CYS A 170 -5.93 11.58 -0.23
C CYS A 170 -5.06 12.42 -1.17
N THR A 171 -4.04 11.79 -1.76
CA THR A 171 -3.22 12.42 -2.80
C THR A 171 -3.54 11.81 -4.15
N ILE A 172 -3.85 12.64 -5.15
CA ILE A 172 -4.13 12.24 -6.53
C ILE A 172 -2.99 12.73 -7.42
N ILE A 173 -2.37 11.82 -8.16
CA ILE A 173 -1.21 12.08 -9.01
C ILE A 173 -1.57 11.70 -10.45
N LYS A 174 -1.55 12.69 -11.36
CA LYS A 174 -1.80 12.53 -12.79
C LYS A 174 -0.65 13.13 -13.59
N GLY A 175 0.20 12.29 -14.15
CA GLY A 175 1.45 12.73 -14.76
C GLY A 175 2.35 13.43 -13.73
N THR A 176 2.68 14.70 -13.96
CA THR A 176 3.49 15.53 -13.04
C THR A 176 2.64 16.31 -12.03
N LYS A 177 1.32 16.33 -12.20
CA LYS A 177 0.43 17.06 -11.30
C LYS A 177 0.06 16.21 -10.10
N LYS A 178 0.26 16.78 -8.89
CA LYS A 178 -0.06 16.18 -7.60
C LYS A 178 -0.97 17.13 -6.83
N GLU A 179 -2.11 16.61 -6.36
CA GLU A 179 -3.09 17.35 -5.55
C GLU A 179 -3.40 16.57 -4.28
N ALA A 180 -3.56 17.25 -3.15
CA ALA A 180 -3.87 16.63 -1.86
C ALA A 180 -5.20 17.17 -1.30
N PHE A 181 -5.97 16.29 -0.68
CA PHE A 181 -7.30 16.54 -0.09
C PHE A 181 -7.30 16.01 1.34
N TYR A 182 -7.73 16.84 2.31
CA TYR A 182 -7.50 16.62 3.75
C TYR A 182 -8.74 16.33 4.56
N ASN A 183 -9.93 16.33 3.95
CA ASN A 183 -11.17 15.99 4.63
C ASN A 183 -12.04 15.07 3.78
N GLY A 184 -12.96 14.35 4.44
CA GLY A 184 -13.76 13.32 3.77
C GLY A 184 -14.62 13.85 2.63
N GLU A 185 -15.16 15.06 2.72
CA GLU A 185 -16.02 15.64 1.69
C GLU A 185 -15.25 15.97 0.42
N ASP A 186 -14.07 16.61 0.57
CA ASP A 186 -13.23 16.95 -0.56
C ASP A 186 -12.64 15.70 -1.22
N ILE A 187 -12.31 14.66 -0.42
CA ILE A 187 -11.85 13.37 -0.94
C ILE A 187 -12.93 12.72 -1.81
N VAL A 188 -14.17 12.66 -1.35
CA VAL A 188 -15.29 12.10 -2.13
C VAL A 188 -15.45 12.87 -3.43
N LYS A 189 -15.55 14.22 -3.38
CA LYS A 189 -15.67 15.07 -4.59
C LYS A 189 -14.50 14.89 -5.56
N ALA A 190 -13.28 14.75 -5.04
CA ALA A 190 -12.10 14.55 -5.87
C ALA A 190 -12.13 13.21 -6.60
N LEU A 191 -12.53 12.12 -5.91
CA LEU A 191 -12.69 10.79 -6.52
C LEU A 191 -13.84 10.76 -7.54
N GLU A 192 -14.96 11.45 -7.28
CA GLU A 192 -16.08 11.56 -8.21
C GLU A 192 -15.70 12.25 -9.53
N LYS A 193 -14.82 13.25 -9.48
CA LYS A 193 -14.30 13.94 -10.68
C LYS A 193 -13.40 13.07 -11.55
N LEU A 194 -12.98 11.90 -11.09
CA LEU A 194 -12.18 10.94 -11.87
C LEU A 194 -13.04 10.00 -12.72
N LYS A 195 -14.37 9.94 -12.48
CA LYS A 195 -15.29 9.14 -13.30
C LYS A 195 -15.35 9.65 -14.71
#